data_ab11fc36a125115f05fd9e392604bae6
#
_entry.id   ab11fc36a125115f05fd9e392604bae6
#
_cell.length_a   1.000
_cell.length_b   1.000
_cell.length_c   1.000
_cell.angle_alpha   90.00
_cell.angle_beta   90.00
_cell.angle_gamma   90.00
#
_symmetry.space_group_name_H-M   'P 1'
#
loop_
_entity.id
_entity.type
_entity.pdbx_description
1 polymer ?
#
loop_
_entity_poly.entity_id
_entity_poly.type
_entity_poly.pdbx_seq_one_letter_code
_entity_poly.pdbx_strand_id
1 'polypeptide(L)'
;MPHVSCISVTYGPTPEIFLLLESVQRHAGNIPYDMTVVTQPSDGGSMAEEISRRAPWVRVIALDSNIGFGPANNLAAEQVSGEFIALLNPDIVVTEGWLPPLLAALDDRAVFVAAPPLLSMEGRVDEAGQVMFADGGSGAIGGPQWPNDYQQMMFSRDVDYASAACWLMRRSVFLELGGFDPAFAPAYFEDPDLAFTARSRGLVSRLVIERPVVHAHVAANESRIALAERSRKIFQAKWAEVLLSQPTRLASAEDGSRVRDHMCASRTLILIGDTVADIEVIAIIEKAGVSAAAQPRERFAVALSPRPFVEGQRRKQNRVGLEIIQQSPLEVLACRSEWATSIERHGV
;
A
#
# COMPACT_ATOMS: atom_id res chain seq x y z
N MET A 1 -23.45 9.12 0.81
CA MET A 1 -21.99 9.25 0.62
C MET A 1 -21.31 8.36 1.64
N PRO A 2 -20.23 7.69 1.30
CA PRO A 2 -19.49 6.86 2.25
C PRO A 2 -19.01 7.72 3.44
N HIS A 3 -19.12 7.20 4.65
CA HIS A 3 -18.62 7.84 5.86
C HIS A 3 -17.31 7.17 6.27
N VAL A 4 -16.27 7.96 6.51
CA VAL A 4 -14.92 7.50 6.86
C VAL A 4 -14.60 7.88 8.31
N SER A 5 -14.33 6.91 9.16
CA SER A 5 -13.77 7.16 10.49
C SER A 5 -12.25 7.12 10.42
N CYS A 6 -11.60 8.27 10.57
CA CYS A 6 -10.14 8.36 10.67
C CYS A 6 -9.69 8.00 12.09
N ILE A 7 -8.70 7.15 12.19
CA ILE A 7 -8.15 6.66 13.46
C ILE A 7 -6.64 6.92 13.47
N SER A 8 -6.14 7.51 14.55
CA SER A 8 -4.71 7.64 14.80
C SER A 8 -4.37 7.19 16.23
N VAL A 9 -3.18 6.66 16.41
CA VAL A 9 -2.68 6.20 17.71
C VAL A 9 -1.41 6.95 18.05
N THR A 10 -1.36 7.59 19.23
CA THR A 10 -0.15 8.23 19.74
C THR A 10 0.41 7.47 20.94
N TYR A 11 1.73 7.51 21.11
CA TYR A 11 2.43 6.98 22.28
C TYR A 11 3.37 8.03 22.85
N GLY A 12 3.08 8.50 24.05
CA GLY A 12 3.79 9.60 24.67
C GLY A 12 3.62 10.93 23.94
N PRO A 13 4.53 11.87 24.15
CA PRO A 13 4.57 13.13 23.43
C PRO A 13 4.79 12.90 21.92
N THR A 14 3.82 13.27 21.12
CA THR A 14 3.79 13.08 19.66
C THR A 14 3.21 14.34 19.01
N PRO A 15 3.97 15.44 18.97
CA PRO A 15 3.49 16.73 18.49
C PRO A 15 3.15 16.72 17.00
N GLU A 16 3.69 15.78 16.21
CA GLU A 16 3.41 15.58 14.80
C GLU A 16 1.92 15.33 14.52
N ILE A 17 1.18 14.83 15.51
CA ILE A 17 -0.27 14.62 15.42
C ILE A 17 -1.02 15.86 14.95
N PHE A 18 -0.55 17.05 15.31
CA PHE A 18 -1.22 18.29 14.90
C PHE A 18 -1.08 18.58 13.42
N LEU A 19 0.01 18.17 12.78
CA LEU A 19 0.17 18.24 11.32
C LEU A 19 -0.83 17.30 10.62
N LEU A 20 -0.98 16.08 11.14
CA LEU A 20 -2.01 15.17 10.65
C LEU A 20 -3.40 15.79 10.77
N LEU A 21 -3.79 16.25 11.98
CA LEU A 21 -5.13 16.78 12.25
C LEU A 21 -5.44 17.98 11.34
N GLU A 22 -4.50 18.91 11.18
CA GLU A 22 -4.65 20.06 10.29
C GLU A 22 -4.78 19.64 8.83
N SER A 23 -3.98 18.66 8.38
CA SER A 23 -4.03 18.19 6.99
C SER A 23 -5.33 17.45 6.69
N VAL A 24 -5.81 16.60 7.61
CA VAL A 24 -7.11 15.93 7.47
C VAL A 24 -8.25 16.94 7.41
N GLN A 25 -8.28 17.91 8.31
CA GLN A 25 -9.30 18.95 8.30
C GLN A 25 -9.30 19.78 7.01
N ARG A 26 -8.12 20.06 6.47
CA ARG A 26 -7.95 20.85 5.24
C ARG A 26 -8.30 20.06 3.98
N HIS A 27 -8.05 18.74 3.94
CA HIS A 27 -8.04 17.95 2.71
C HIS A 27 -9.06 16.81 2.68
N ALA A 28 -9.97 16.70 3.65
CA ALA A 28 -11.05 15.71 3.64
C ALA A 28 -12.07 15.92 2.50
N GLY A 29 -12.11 17.13 1.94
CA GLY A 29 -13.05 17.48 0.87
C GLY A 29 -14.50 17.42 1.33
N ASN A 30 -15.38 16.91 0.45
CA ASN A 30 -16.81 16.77 0.75
C ASN A 30 -17.20 15.38 1.28
N ILE A 31 -16.22 14.52 1.59
CA ILE A 31 -16.49 13.19 2.12
C ILE A 31 -16.76 13.31 3.63
N PRO A 32 -17.93 12.84 4.12
CA PRO A 32 -18.20 12.84 5.54
C PRO A 32 -17.17 12.02 6.31
N TYR A 33 -16.59 12.60 7.33
CA TYR A 33 -15.61 11.91 8.18
C TYR A 33 -15.75 12.32 9.65
N ASP A 34 -15.23 11.48 10.51
CA ASP A 34 -14.90 11.79 11.90
C ASP A 34 -13.44 11.43 12.18
N MET A 35 -12.88 11.98 13.27
CA MET A 35 -11.51 11.73 13.67
C MET A 35 -11.47 11.25 15.12
N THR A 36 -10.85 10.11 15.35
CA THR A 36 -10.60 9.53 16.67
C THR A 36 -9.11 9.37 16.87
N VAL A 37 -8.58 9.87 17.99
CA VAL A 37 -7.19 9.66 18.39
C VAL A 37 -7.17 8.86 19.69
N VAL A 38 -6.49 7.71 19.65
CA VAL A 38 -6.19 6.93 20.85
C VAL A 38 -4.84 7.40 21.39
N THR A 39 -4.82 7.88 22.63
CA THR A 39 -3.61 8.35 23.25
C THR A 39 -3.13 7.38 24.32
N GLN A 40 -1.88 6.99 24.25
CA GLN A 40 -1.22 6.08 25.17
C GLN A 40 -0.09 6.82 25.89
N PRO A 41 -0.01 6.74 27.22
CA PRO A 41 1.02 7.43 27.96
C PRO A 41 2.39 6.77 27.82
N SER A 42 3.43 7.58 27.99
CA SER A 42 4.80 7.14 28.27
C SER A 42 5.33 7.90 29.50
N ASP A 43 6.59 7.68 29.87
CA ASP A 43 7.23 8.43 30.94
C ASP A 43 7.25 9.96 30.69
N GLY A 44 7.13 10.38 29.42
CA GLY A 44 7.01 11.78 29.03
C GLY A 44 5.58 12.33 29.04
N GLY A 45 4.56 11.54 29.45
CA GLY A 45 3.16 11.94 29.47
C GLY A 45 2.32 11.44 28.30
N SER A 46 1.20 12.11 28.03
CA SER A 46 0.23 11.78 27.00
C SER A 46 -0.21 13.04 26.25
N MET A 47 -0.71 12.87 25.03
CA MET A 47 -1.23 13.97 24.19
C MET A 47 -2.72 14.29 24.45
N ALA A 48 -3.41 13.54 25.34
CA ALA A 48 -4.86 13.60 25.48
C ALA A 48 -5.41 15.01 25.78
N GLU A 49 -4.87 15.69 26.76
CA GLU A 49 -5.32 17.04 27.17
C GLU A 49 -4.99 18.07 26.09
N GLU A 50 -3.82 17.98 25.49
CA GLU A 50 -3.38 18.93 24.49
C GLU A 50 -4.21 18.79 23.21
N ILE A 51 -4.51 17.57 22.74
CA ILE A 51 -5.38 17.32 21.60
C ILE A 51 -6.78 17.83 21.90
N SER A 52 -7.36 17.51 23.06
CA SER A 52 -8.70 17.96 23.44
C SER A 52 -8.81 19.49 23.45
N ARG A 53 -7.76 20.17 23.88
CA ARG A 53 -7.71 21.64 23.94
C ARG A 53 -7.52 22.29 22.55
N ARG A 54 -6.62 21.75 21.71
CA ARG A 54 -6.24 22.35 20.42
C ARG A 54 -7.13 21.91 19.25
N ALA A 55 -7.70 20.71 19.33
CA ALA A 55 -8.54 20.12 18.31
C ALA A 55 -9.85 19.56 18.91
N PRO A 56 -10.75 20.41 19.43
CA PRO A 56 -11.95 19.96 20.16
C PRO A 56 -12.96 19.20 19.27
N TRP A 57 -12.76 19.17 17.97
CA TRP A 57 -13.55 18.38 17.02
C TRP A 57 -13.11 16.91 16.93
N VAL A 58 -11.98 16.55 17.55
CA VAL A 58 -11.42 15.21 17.58
C VAL A 58 -11.95 14.45 18.80
N ARG A 59 -12.40 13.22 18.58
CA ARG A 59 -12.69 12.31 19.67
C ARG A 59 -11.38 11.75 20.22
N VAL A 60 -11.11 11.95 21.50
CA VAL A 60 -9.94 11.39 22.18
C VAL A 60 -10.34 10.19 23.02
N ILE A 61 -9.65 9.07 22.83
CA ILE A 61 -9.70 7.89 23.70
C ILE A 61 -8.37 7.84 24.48
N ALA A 62 -8.39 8.30 25.72
CA ALA A 62 -7.22 8.30 26.57
C ALA A 62 -7.09 6.94 27.28
N LEU A 63 -5.97 6.27 27.11
CA LEU A 63 -5.65 5.03 27.81
C LEU A 63 -4.71 5.28 28.99
N ASP A 64 -4.81 4.46 30.02
CA ASP A 64 -3.98 4.55 31.21
C ASP A 64 -2.61 3.88 31.04
N SER A 65 -2.43 3.11 29.97
CA SER A 65 -1.19 2.38 29.67
C SER A 65 -0.99 2.18 28.18
N ASN A 66 0.23 1.86 27.78
CA ASN A 66 0.52 1.46 26.40
C ASN A 66 0.09 0.00 26.17
N ILE A 67 -0.96 -0.18 25.40
CA ILE A 67 -1.44 -1.51 24.95
C ILE A 67 -0.90 -1.91 23.57
N GLY A 68 -0.17 -1.02 22.91
CA GLY A 68 0.41 -1.21 21.59
C GLY A 68 -0.39 -0.63 20.44
N PHE A 69 0.26 -0.50 19.29
CA PHE A 69 -0.34 0.08 18.08
C PHE A 69 -1.56 -0.71 17.59
N GLY A 70 -1.39 -2.02 17.37
CA GLY A 70 -2.46 -2.88 16.87
C GLY A 70 -3.67 -2.91 17.79
N PRO A 71 -3.54 -3.27 19.08
CA PRO A 71 -4.65 -3.29 20.02
C PRO A 71 -5.35 -1.93 20.19
N ALA A 72 -4.63 -0.81 20.14
CA ALA A 72 -5.23 0.52 20.22
C ALA A 72 -6.08 0.86 18.97
N ASN A 73 -5.62 0.48 17.78
CA ASN A 73 -6.40 0.61 16.55
C ASN A 73 -7.64 -0.31 16.56
N ASN A 74 -7.51 -1.54 17.05
CA ASN A 74 -8.64 -2.46 17.21
C ASN A 74 -9.72 -1.86 18.10
N LEU A 75 -9.32 -1.36 19.27
CA LEU A 75 -10.22 -0.69 20.22
C LEU A 75 -10.98 0.49 19.57
N ALA A 76 -10.27 1.32 18.81
CA ALA A 76 -10.90 2.44 18.12
C ALA A 76 -11.85 1.97 17.02
N ALA A 77 -11.44 0.98 16.21
CA ALA A 77 -12.25 0.44 15.12
C ALA A 77 -13.58 -0.17 15.60
N GLU A 78 -13.62 -0.73 16.81
CA GLU A 78 -14.86 -1.21 17.43
C GLU A 78 -15.80 -0.07 17.83
N GLN A 79 -15.25 1.08 18.21
CA GLN A 79 -15.99 2.22 18.78
C GLN A 79 -16.41 3.27 17.76
N VAL A 80 -15.89 3.26 16.55
CA VAL A 80 -16.29 4.16 15.47
C VAL A 80 -17.43 3.55 14.64
N SER A 81 -18.12 4.38 13.86
CA SER A 81 -19.31 3.95 13.11
C SER A 81 -19.20 4.10 11.59
N GLY A 82 -18.09 4.61 11.07
CA GLY A 82 -17.87 4.78 9.65
C GLY A 82 -17.99 3.46 8.89
N GLU A 83 -18.51 3.50 7.69
CA GLU A 83 -18.50 2.37 6.74
C GLU A 83 -17.07 1.96 6.42
N PHE A 84 -16.20 2.97 6.32
CA PHE A 84 -14.76 2.82 6.11
C PHE A 84 -14.00 3.33 7.33
N ILE A 85 -12.84 2.73 7.56
CA ILE A 85 -11.85 3.25 8.51
C ILE A 85 -10.58 3.64 7.76
N ALA A 86 -10.03 4.80 8.13
CA ALA A 86 -8.72 5.25 7.69
C ALA A 86 -7.76 5.19 8.89
N LEU A 87 -6.80 4.27 8.86
CA LEU A 87 -5.72 4.25 9.85
C LEU A 87 -4.63 5.21 9.39
N LEU A 88 -4.25 6.13 10.25
CA LEU A 88 -3.29 7.19 9.95
C LEU A 88 -2.27 7.30 11.08
N ASN A 89 -1.00 7.09 10.77
CA ASN A 89 0.05 7.39 11.75
C ASN A 89 0.04 8.88 12.11
N PRO A 90 0.44 9.23 13.34
CA PRO A 90 0.40 10.62 13.81
C PRO A 90 1.35 11.56 13.06
N ASP A 91 2.32 11.02 12.32
CA ASP A 91 3.32 11.72 11.51
C ASP A 91 3.01 11.69 10.00
N ILE A 92 1.76 11.35 9.63
CA ILE A 92 1.27 11.47 8.25
C ILE A 92 0.74 12.89 8.01
N VAL A 93 1.03 13.42 6.82
CA VAL A 93 0.40 14.62 6.28
C VAL A 93 -0.32 14.23 4.99
N VAL A 94 -1.66 14.26 5.04
CA VAL A 94 -2.48 13.91 3.88
C VAL A 94 -2.53 15.08 2.88
N THR A 95 -2.69 14.74 1.60
CA THR A 95 -2.71 15.72 0.50
C THR A 95 -4.13 15.95 -0.04
N GLU A 96 -4.33 17.00 -0.81
CA GLU A 96 -5.62 17.31 -1.41
C GLU A 96 -6.15 16.15 -2.25
N GLY A 97 -7.40 15.75 -1.98
CA GLY A 97 -8.07 14.67 -2.70
C GLY A 97 -7.51 13.27 -2.43
N TRP A 98 -6.90 13.02 -1.28
CA TRP A 98 -6.33 11.71 -0.93
C TRP A 98 -7.36 10.58 -0.78
N LEU A 99 -8.57 10.87 -0.29
CA LEU A 99 -9.61 9.87 -0.03
C LEU A 99 -10.30 9.30 -1.28
N PRO A 100 -10.73 10.11 -2.28
CA PRO A 100 -11.51 9.61 -3.42
C PRO A 100 -10.87 8.42 -4.16
N PRO A 101 -9.57 8.44 -4.54
CA PRO A 101 -8.98 7.30 -5.25
C PRO A 101 -8.87 6.05 -4.38
N LEU A 102 -8.64 6.20 -3.07
CA LEU A 102 -8.62 5.07 -2.13
C LEU A 102 -10.01 4.43 -1.98
N LEU A 103 -11.07 5.25 -1.89
CA LEU A 103 -12.45 4.77 -1.87
C LEU A 103 -12.81 4.05 -3.17
N ALA A 104 -12.45 4.61 -4.32
CA ALA A 104 -12.69 3.99 -5.62
C ALA A 104 -12.00 2.62 -5.75
N ALA A 105 -10.79 2.46 -5.22
CA ALA A 105 -10.13 1.17 -5.21
C ALA A 105 -10.87 0.11 -4.37
N LEU A 106 -11.60 0.53 -3.36
CA LEU A 106 -12.42 -0.34 -2.51
C LEU A 106 -13.76 -0.73 -3.16
N ASP A 107 -14.15 -0.21 -4.31
CA ASP A 107 -15.29 -0.72 -5.08
C ASP A 107 -15.04 -2.16 -5.54
N ASP A 108 -13.79 -2.52 -5.78
CA ASP A 108 -13.37 -3.92 -5.93
C ASP A 108 -13.45 -4.64 -4.56
N ARG A 109 -14.36 -5.62 -4.47
CA ARG A 109 -14.57 -6.39 -3.23
C ARG A 109 -13.41 -7.29 -2.85
N ALA A 110 -12.50 -7.58 -3.77
CA ALA A 110 -11.28 -8.31 -3.48
C ALA A 110 -10.24 -7.45 -2.74
N VAL A 111 -10.37 -6.12 -2.79
CA VAL A 111 -9.46 -5.22 -2.09
C VAL A 111 -9.82 -5.15 -0.61
N PHE A 112 -8.91 -5.65 0.23
CA PHE A 112 -8.98 -5.53 1.69
C PHE A 112 -8.63 -4.10 2.12
N VAL A 113 -7.48 -3.63 1.66
CA VAL A 113 -6.94 -2.32 2.00
C VAL A 113 -6.44 -1.59 0.75
N ALA A 114 -6.76 -0.30 0.66
CA ALA A 114 -6.18 0.64 -0.28
C ALA A 114 -5.20 1.56 0.47
N ALA A 115 -3.98 1.68 -0.04
CA ALA A 115 -2.93 2.50 0.57
C ALA A 115 -2.26 3.38 -0.47
N PRO A 116 -1.97 4.66 -0.15
CA PRO A 116 -1.22 5.55 -1.03
C PRO A 116 0.29 5.29 -0.90
N PRO A 117 1.12 5.73 -1.86
CA PRO A 117 2.55 5.84 -1.64
C PRO A 117 2.87 6.84 -0.53
N LEU A 118 3.93 6.55 0.23
CA LEU A 118 4.47 7.42 1.25
C LEU A 118 5.67 8.17 0.68
N LEU A 119 5.66 9.49 0.80
CA LEU A 119 6.75 10.36 0.42
C LEU A 119 7.47 10.90 1.65
N SER A 120 8.77 11.10 1.56
CA SER A 120 9.50 11.87 2.55
C SER A 120 9.10 13.35 2.52
N MET A 121 9.52 14.11 3.53
CA MET A 121 9.33 15.57 3.56
C MET A 121 9.97 16.30 2.36
N GLU A 122 10.99 15.70 1.75
CA GLU A 122 11.65 16.20 0.52
C GLU A 122 10.95 15.73 -0.76
N GLY A 123 9.83 15.02 -0.67
CA GLY A 123 9.06 14.53 -1.81
C GLY A 123 9.63 13.31 -2.51
N ARG A 124 10.59 12.60 -1.91
CA ARG A 124 11.08 11.32 -2.42
C ARG A 124 10.13 10.19 -2.05
N VAL A 125 10.06 9.17 -2.88
CA VAL A 125 9.27 7.96 -2.56
C VAL A 125 10.01 7.17 -1.49
N ASP A 126 9.44 7.09 -0.30
CA ASP A 126 9.93 6.26 0.80
C ASP A 126 9.31 4.86 0.74
N GLU A 127 8.03 4.79 0.34
CA GLU A 127 7.32 3.54 0.18
C GLU A 127 6.27 3.64 -0.94
N ALA A 128 6.35 2.72 -1.88
CA ALA A 128 5.31 2.44 -2.87
C ALA A 128 4.91 0.96 -2.76
N GLY A 129 4.42 0.57 -1.59
CA GLY A 129 4.16 -0.81 -1.18
C GLY A 129 5.41 -1.51 -0.64
N GLN A 130 5.19 -2.66 -0.05
CA GLN A 130 6.21 -3.46 0.61
C GLN A 130 6.26 -4.88 0.03
N VAL A 131 7.44 -5.45 0.02
CA VAL A 131 7.67 -6.86 -0.30
C VAL A 131 8.08 -7.61 0.96
N MET A 132 7.46 -8.75 1.18
CA MET A 132 7.88 -9.71 2.20
C MET A 132 8.83 -10.73 1.57
N PHE A 133 9.96 -10.98 2.22
CA PHE A 133 10.95 -11.95 1.75
C PHE A 133 10.81 -13.30 2.43
N ALA A 134 11.38 -14.33 1.81
CA ALA A 134 11.38 -15.70 2.34
C ALA A 134 12.02 -15.83 3.74
N ASP A 135 12.90 -14.91 4.09
CA ASP A 135 13.51 -14.82 5.43
C ASP A 135 12.62 -14.12 6.47
N GLY A 136 11.36 -13.79 6.10
CA GLY A 136 10.40 -13.08 6.95
C GLY A 136 10.77 -11.63 7.22
N GLY A 137 11.74 -11.09 6.54
CA GLY A 137 12.01 -9.66 6.52
C GLY A 137 11.22 -8.96 5.43
N SER A 138 11.10 -7.65 5.53
CA SER A 138 10.43 -6.84 4.51
C SER A 138 11.37 -5.84 3.84
N GLY A 139 10.90 -5.29 2.72
CA GLY A 139 11.57 -4.20 2.02
C GLY A 139 10.56 -3.27 1.37
N ALA A 140 10.67 -1.98 1.68
CA ALA A 140 9.87 -0.96 1.02
C ALA A 140 10.29 -0.84 -0.45
N ILE A 141 9.32 -0.79 -1.35
CA ILE A 141 9.55 -0.41 -2.73
C ILE A 141 9.60 1.11 -2.77
N GLY A 142 10.76 1.65 -3.07
CA GLY A 142 11.10 3.04 -2.83
C GLY A 142 12.25 3.15 -1.83
N GLY A 143 12.54 4.36 -1.36
CA GLY A 143 13.64 4.59 -0.44
C GLY A 143 15.03 4.51 -1.09
N PRO A 144 16.11 4.63 -0.30
CA PRO A 144 17.47 4.79 -0.81
C PRO A 144 18.06 3.54 -1.49
N GLN A 145 17.41 2.38 -1.33
CA GLN A 145 17.88 1.10 -1.89
C GLN A 145 17.41 0.87 -3.32
N TRP A 146 16.41 1.64 -3.78
CA TRP A 146 15.83 1.49 -5.10
C TRP A 146 16.42 2.54 -6.05
N PRO A 147 16.62 2.17 -7.33
CA PRO A 147 17.00 3.18 -8.33
C PRO A 147 15.98 4.31 -8.30
N ASN A 148 16.45 5.54 -8.42
CA ASN A 148 15.62 6.76 -8.41
C ASN A 148 14.72 6.89 -9.65
N ASP A 149 14.12 5.80 -10.09
CA ASP A 149 13.14 5.82 -11.16
C ASP A 149 11.73 5.82 -10.55
N TYR A 150 11.29 7.02 -10.19
CA TYR A 150 9.94 7.29 -9.70
C TYR A 150 8.87 6.63 -10.58
N GLN A 151 9.08 6.59 -11.90
CA GLN A 151 8.12 6.03 -12.84
C GLN A 151 8.00 4.50 -12.71
N GLN A 152 9.06 3.81 -12.34
CA GLN A 152 9.04 2.36 -12.14
C GLN A 152 8.34 1.93 -10.84
N MET A 153 8.21 2.83 -9.88
CA MET A 153 7.59 2.55 -8.59
C MET A 153 6.15 3.00 -8.51
N MET A 154 5.79 4.07 -9.25
CA MET A 154 4.53 4.77 -9.12
C MET A 154 3.51 4.29 -10.15
N PHE A 155 2.98 3.09 -9.93
CA PHE A 155 1.77 2.59 -10.60
C PHE A 155 0.92 1.79 -9.61
N SER A 156 -0.42 1.87 -9.78
CA SER A 156 -1.38 1.19 -8.89
C SER A 156 -1.33 -0.31 -9.15
N ARG A 157 -1.18 -1.12 -8.09
CA ARG A 157 -1.03 -2.57 -8.16
C ARG A 157 -1.35 -3.26 -6.84
N ASP A 158 -1.50 -4.57 -6.89
CA ASP A 158 -1.53 -5.39 -5.69
C ASP A 158 -0.10 -5.58 -5.15
N VAL A 159 0.04 -5.54 -3.84
CA VAL A 159 1.32 -5.63 -3.12
C VAL A 159 1.21 -6.66 -1.99
N ASP A 160 2.34 -7.17 -1.48
CA ASP A 160 2.29 -8.06 -0.31
C ASP A 160 1.58 -7.38 0.85
N TYR A 161 1.97 -6.16 1.12
CA TYR A 161 1.30 -5.23 2.02
C TYR A 161 1.79 -3.80 1.74
N ALA A 162 1.14 -2.83 2.31
CA ALA A 162 1.64 -1.47 2.47
C ALA A 162 1.72 -1.19 3.97
N SER A 163 2.54 -0.26 4.40
CA SER A 163 2.58 0.15 5.80
C SER A 163 1.23 0.69 6.28
N ALA A 164 0.79 0.26 7.45
CA ALA A 164 -0.42 0.80 8.09
C ALA A 164 -0.27 2.26 8.55
N ALA A 165 0.77 2.93 8.11
CA ALA A 165 0.93 4.37 8.29
C ALA A 165 -0.20 5.17 7.62
N CYS A 166 -0.72 4.67 6.48
CA CYS A 166 -1.92 5.22 5.84
C CYS A 166 -2.70 4.12 5.13
N TRP A 167 -3.75 3.60 5.75
CA TRP A 167 -4.64 2.59 5.19
C TRP A 167 -6.07 3.09 5.11
N LEU A 168 -6.77 2.80 4.04
CA LEU A 168 -8.22 2.89 3.96
C LEU A 168 -8.81 1.50 3.70
N MET A 169 -9.82 1.10 4.47
CA MET A 169 -10.46 -0.20 4.33
C MET A 169 -11.92 -0.17 4.78
N ARG A 170 -12.71 -1.19 4.41
CA ARG A 170 -14.04 -1.38 4.98
C ARG A 170 -13.91 -1.81 6.43
N ARG A 171 -14.57 -1.07 7.33
CA ARG A 171 -14.58 -1.39 8.77
C ARG A 171 -15.07 -2.81 9.04
N SER A 172 -16.13 -3.25 8.36
CA SER A 172 -16.70 -4.59 8.52
C SER A 172 -15.68 -5.69 8.22
N VAL A 173 -14.87 -5.52 7.14
CA VAL A 173 -13.84 -6.49 6.75
C VAL A 173 -12.69 -6.51 7.76
N PHE A 174 -12.26 -5.35 8.27
CA PHE A 174 -11.25 -5.28 9.33
C PHE A 174 -11.69 -6.06 10.59
N LEU A 175 -12.91 -5.85 11.03
CA LEU A 175 -13.47 -6.54 12.20
C LEU A 175 -13.67 -8.04 11.95
N GLU A 176 -14.12 -8.43 10.75
CA GLU A 176 -14.28 -9.84 10.36
C GLU A 176 -12.96 -10.59 10.32
N LEU A 177 -11.88 -9.91 9.91
CA LEU A 177 -10.53 -10.48 9.94
C LEU A 177 -9.97 -10.62 11.37
N GLY A 178 -10.60 -9.98 12.36
CA GLY A 178 -10.17 -9.95 13.76
C GLY A 178 -9.28 -8.78 14.13
N GLY A 179 -9.08 -7.83 13.20
CA GLY A 179 -8.15 -6.71 13.40
C GLY A 179 -6.69 -7.15 13.46
N PHE A 180 -5.86 -6.33 14.06
CA PHE A 180 -4.45 -6.63 14.29
C PHE A 180 -4.27 -7.66 15.41
N ASP A 181 -3.38 -8.63 15.19
CA ASP A 181 -3.07 -9.66 16.17
C ASP A 181 -2.28 -9.06 17.37
N PRO A 182 -2.81 -9.13 18.61
CA PRO A 182 -2.15 -8.56 19.77
C PRO A 182 -0.80 -9.21 20.11
N ALA A 183 -0.46 -10.35 19.52
CA ALA A 183 0.85 -10.98 19.68
C ALA A 183 2.00 -10.07 19.20
N PHE A 184 1.72 -9.14 18.31
CA PHE A 184 2.69 -8.17 17.80
C PHE A 184 2.82 -6.91 18.65
N ALA A 185 2.03 -6.78 19.73
CA ALA A 185 2.18 -5.63 20.63
C ALA A 185 3.59 -5.58 21.24
N PRO A 186 4.18 -4.37 21.44
CA PRO A 186 3.55 -3.06 21.24
C PRO A 186 3.55 -2.57 19.80
N ALA A 187 4.42 -3.05 18.89
CA ALA A 187 4.49 -2.59 17.51
C ALA A 187 5.27 -3.52 16.58
N TYR A 188 5.14 -3.27 15.28
CA TYR A 188 5.80 -3.89 14.13
C TYR A 188 5.27 -5.27 13.76
N PHE A 189 5.15 -5.50 12.46
CA PHE A 189 4.67 -6.73 11.84
C PHE A 189 3.16 -7.03 12.01
N GLU A 190 2.40 -6.18 12.70
CA GLU A 190 0.94 -6.29 12.74
C GLU A 190 0.30 -6.03 11.37
N ASP A 191 0.87 -5.13 10.58
CA ASP A 191 0.41 -4.78 9.23
C ASP A 191 0.66 -5.88 8.19
N PRO A 192 1.88 -6.44 8.01
CA PRO A 192 2.03 -7.60 7.12
C PRO A 192 1.27 -8.83 7.63
N ASP A 193 1.11 -9.01 8.94
CA ASP A 193 0.34 -10.14 9.48
C ASP A 193 -1.13 -10.07 9.08
N LEU A 194 -1.74 -8.90 9.22
CA LEU A 194 -3.13 -8.71 8.83
C LEU A 194 -3.31 -8.78 7.30
N ALA A 195 -2.35 -8.27 6.53
CA ALA A 195 -2.36 -8.39 5.07
C ALA A 195 -2.26 -9.87 4.62
N PHE A 196 -1.41 -10.67 5.26
CA PHE A 196 -1.30 -12.11 5.00
C PHE A 196 -2.56 -12.87 5.45
N THR A 197 -3.17 -12.47 6.56
CA THR A 197 -4.47 -13.00 7.00
C THR A 197 -5.57 -12.71 5.97
N ALA A 198 -5.64 -11.48 5.44
CA ALA A 198 -6.56 -11.12 4.38
C ALA A 198 -6.29 -11.92 3.09
N ARG A 199 -5.02 -12.06 2.71
CA ARG A 199 -4.60 -12.83 1.53
C ARG A 199 -4.97 -14.30 1.63
N SER A 200 -4.89 -14.93 2.80
CA SER A 200 -5.32 -16.32 3.01
C SER A 200 -6.84 -16.51 2.79
N ARG A 201 -7.60 -15.43 2.79
CA ARG A 201 -9.05 -15.39 2.47
C ARG A 201 -9.33 -14.87 1.05
N GLY A 202 -8.32 -14.76 0.20
CA GLY A 202 -8.46 -14.31 -1.21
C GLY A 202 -8.59 -12.80 -1.39
N LEU A 203 -8.29 -12.01 -0.35
CA LEU A 203 -8.27 -10.55 -0.41
C LEU A 203 -6.87 -10.03 -0.70
N VAL A 204 -6.77 -8.80 -1.21
CA VAL A 204 -5.51 -8.18 -1.63
C VAL A 204 -5.30 -6.82 -0.98
N SER A 205 -4.03 -6.45 -0.79
CA SER A 205 -3.61 -5.09 -0.45
C SER A 205 -3.30 -4.35 -1.75
N ARG A 206 -3.92 -3.19 -1.97
CA ARG A 206 -3.76 -2.40 -3.18
C ARG A 206 -3.04 -1.09 -2.93
N LEU A 207 -1.92 -0.89 -3.62
CA LEU A 207 -1.28 0.41 -3.75
C LEU A 207 -2.06 1.27 -4.75
N VAL A 208 -2.38 2.52 -4.37
CA VAL A 208 -3.16 3.50 -5.15
C VAL A 208 -2.36 4.78 -5.27
N ILE A 209 -1.82 5.05 -6.46
CA ILE A 209 -0.75 6.06 -6.63
C ILE A 209 -1.21 7.50 -6.86
N GLU A 210 -2.50 7.72 -7.10
CA GLU A 210 -3.01 9.00 -7.61
C GLU A 210 -2.78 10.16 -6.66
N ARG A 211 -2.75 9.89 -5.36
CA ARG A 211 -2.60 10.91 -4.30
C ARG A 211 -1.67 10.40 -3.20
N PRO A 212 -0.35 10.52 -3.39
CA PRO A 212 0.62 10.19 -2.34
C PRO A 212 0.40 11.06 -1.10
N VAL A 213 0.78 10.52 0.05
CA VAL A 213 0.80 11.27 1.32
C VAL A 213 2.24 11.43 1.80
N VAL A 214 2.49 12.41 2.66
CA VAL A 214 3.82 12.63 3.24
C VAL A 214 3.90 11.91 4.58
N HIS A 215 5.00 11.23 4.83
CA HIS A 215 5.32 10.56 6.07
C HIS A 215 6.56 11.20 6.70
N ALA A 216 6.37 11.95 7.77
CA ALA A 216 7.45 12.65 8.45
C ALA A 216 8.19 11.68 9.39
N HIS A 217 8.96 10.76 8.82
CA HIS A 217 9.64 9.72 9.57
C HIS A 217 10.42 10.22 10.77
N VAL A 218 10.16 9.62 11.93
CA VAL A 218 11.07 9.67 13.07
C VAL A 218 12.10 8.56 12.91
N ALA A 219 13.38 8.90 12.96
CA ALA A 219 14.48 7.95 12.81
C ALA A 219 14.34 6.74 13.74
N ALA A 220 14.63 5.54 13.21
CA ALA A 220 14.68 4.34 14.02
C ALA A 220 15.78 4.43 15.09
N ASN A 221 15.47 3.95 16.28
CA ASN A 221 16.44 3.79 17.37
C ASN A 221 16.62 2.29 17.72
N GLU A 222 17.61 2.00 18.57
CA GLU A 222 17.94 0.61 18.95
C GLU A 222 16.74 -0.15 19.53
N SER A 223 15.91 0.51 20.34
CA SER A 223 14.71 -0.11 20.93
C SER A 223 13.69 -0.50 19.86
N ARG A 224 13.49 0.33 18.82
CA ARG A 224 12.60 0.03 17.70
C ARG A 224 13.12 -1.14 16.87
N ILE A 225 14.43 -1.22 16.66
CA ILE A 225 15.07 -2.33 15.93
C ILE A 225 14.86 -3.65 16.69
N ALA A 226 15.06 -3.65 18.02
CA ALA A 226 14.87 -4.84 18.86
C ALA A 226 13.41 -5.33 18.85
N LEU A 227 12.44 -4.40 18.90
CA LEU A 227 11.02 -4.72 18.80
C LEU A 227 10.66 -5.31 17.43
N ALA A 228 11.15 -4.70 16.36
CA ALA A 228 10.92 -5.22 15.00
C ALA A 228 11.49 -6.62 14.82
N GLU A 229 12.68 -6.89 15.36
CA GLU A 229 13.28 -8.23 15.30
C GLU A 229 12.50 -9.28 16.11
N ARG A 230 11.97 -8.90 17.29
CA ARG A 230 11.07 -9.77 18.07
C ARG A 230 9.83 -10.12 17.26
N SER A 231 9.17 -9.10 16.70
CA SER A 231 7.93 -9.26 15.96
C SER A 231 8.16 -10.03 14.65
N ARG A 232 9.31 -9.84 13.99
CA ARG A 232 9.72 -10.63 12.83
C ARG A 232 9.77 -12.13 13.13
N LYS A 233 10.29 -12.53 14.28
CA LYS A 233 10.34 -13.95 14.69
C LYS A 233 8.95 -14.53 14.91
N ILE A 234 8.01 -13.77 15.46
CA ILE A 234 6.61 -14.16 15.60
C ILE A 234 6.00 -14.36 14.22
N PHE A 235 6.20 -13.41 13.31
CA PHE A 235 5.71 -13.46 11.95
C PHE A 235 6.26 -14.67 11.20
N GLN A 236 7.58 -14.92 11.27
CA GLN A 236 8.23 -16.08 10.66
C GLN A 236 7.62 -17.40 11.15
N ALA A 237 7.37 -17.54 12.45
CA ALA A 237 6.79 -18.75 13.01
C ALA A 237 5.34 -18.95 12.53
N LYS A 238 4.55 -17.88 12.48
CA LYS A 238 3.14 -17.91 12.07
C LYS A 238 2.97 -18.23 10.58
N TRP A 239 3.83 -17.68 9.73
CA TRP A 239 3.71 -17.73 8.27
C TRP A 239 4.78 -18.59 7.57
N ALA A 240 5.45 -19.50 8.30
CA ALA A 240 6.59 -20.27 7.82
C ALA A 240 6.36 -20.92 6.46
N GLU A 241 5.20 -21.56 6.25
CA GLU A 241 4.88 -22.24 4.97
C GLU A 241 4.64 -21.25 3.83
N VAL A 242 3.98 -20.12 4.11
CA VAL A 242 3.70 -19.07 3.11
C VAL A 242 4.99 -18.41 2.69
N LEU A 243 5.92 -18.20 3.61
CA LEU A 243 7.21 -17.58 3.36
C LEU A 243 8.09 -18.39 2.41
N LEU A 244 7.90 -19.70 2.30
CA LEU A 244 8.62 -20.53 1.31
C LEU A 244 8.35 -20.13 -0.15
N SER A 245 7.20 -19.51 -0.40
CA SER A 245 6.82 -19.04 -1.74
C SER A 245 7.19 -17.57 -2.00
N GLN A 246 7.72 -16.88 -1.01
CA GLN A 246 8.11 -15.48 -1.13
C GLN A 246 9.49 -15.34 -1.79
N PRO A 247 9.77 -14.19 -2.43
CA PRO A 247 11.07 -13.95 -3.05
C PRO A 247 12.20 -13.94 -2.02
N THR A 248 13.38 -14.36 -2.44
CA THR A 248 14.60 -14.17 -1.65
C THR A 248 14.99 -12.69 -1.65
N ARG A 249 15.71 -12.23 -0.61
CA ARG A 249 16.25 -10.87 -0.62
C ARG A 249 17.09 -10.63 -1.86
N LEU A 250 16.95 -9.43 -2.40
CA LEU A 250 17.68 -9.03 -3.57
C LEU A 250 19.18 -9.02 -3.32
N ALA A 251 19.91 -9.62 -4.25
CA ALA A 251 21.37 -9.48 -4.30
C ALA A 251 21.79 -8.15 -4.96
N SER A 252 20.89 -7.55 -5.78
CA SER A 252 21.14 -6.29 -6.48
C SER A 252 19.82 -5.55 -6.78
N ALA A 253 19.94 -4.25 -7.07
CA ALA A 253 18.81 -3.41 -7.51
C ALA A 253 18.22 -3.84 -8.87
N GLU A 254 18.96 -4.60 -9.68
CA GLU A 254 18.50 -5.10 -11.00
C GLU A 254 17.37 -6.11 -10.90
N ASP A 255 17.26 -6.83 -9.76
CA ASP A 255 16.17 -7.76 -9.51
C ASP A 255 14.90 -7.09 -8.97
N GLY A 256 14.94 -5.78 -8.76
CA GLY A 256 13.88 -5.03 -8.08
C GLY A 256 12.49 -5.19 -8.70
N SER A 257 12.40 -5.13 -10.03
CA SER A 257 11.10 -5.26 -10.72
C SER A 257 10.45 -6.63 -10.53
N ARG A 258 11.22 -7.71 -10.52
CA ARG A 258 10.68 -9.07 -10.31
C ARG A 258 10.13 -9.24 -8.90
N VAL A 259 10.82 -8.67 -7.93
CA VAL A 259 10.41 -8.71 -6.53
C VAL A 259 9.19 -7.83 -6.29
N ARG A 260 9.15 -6.63 -6.87
CA ARG A 260 8.01 -5.71 -6.80
C ARG A 260 6.72 -6.36 -7.32
N ASP A 261 6.83 -7.12 -8.41
CA ASP A 261 5.67 -7.60 -9.17
C ASP A 261 5.30 -9.06 -8.87
N HIS A 262 5.93 -9.70 -7.87
CA HIS A 262 5.67 -11.11 -7.58
C HIS A 262 4.22 -11.39 -7.14
N MET A 263 3.51 -10.38 -6.61
CA MET A 263 2.10 -10.47 -6.25
C MET A 263 1.16 -10.33 -7.44
N CYS A 264 1.66 -9.91 -8.59
CA CYS A 264 0.85 -9.82 -9.79
C CYS A 264 0.57 -11.25 -10.30
N ALA A 265 -0.64 -11.74 -10.03
CA ALA A 265 -1.06 -13.12 -10.34
C ALA A 265 -1.11 -13.42 -11.84
N SER A 266 -1.17 -12.40 -12.69
CA SER A 266 -1.09 -12.51 -14.14
C SER A 266 -0.07 -11.53 -14.69
N ARG A 267 0.84 -12.04 -15.49
CA ARG A 267 1.71 -11.19 -16.30
C ARG A 267 0.90 -10.77 -17.53
N THR A 268 0.65 -9.49 -17.67
CA THR A 268 0.07 -8.93 -18.88
C THR A 268 1.20 -8.34 -19.70
N LEU A 269 1.45 -8.90 -20.86
CA LEU A 269 2.40 -8.36 -21.81
C LEU A 269 1.64 -7.32 -22.65
N ILE A 270 2.12 -6.08 -22.68
CA ILE A 270 1.53 -5.04 -23.52
C ILE A 270 2.53 -4.62 -24.57
N LEU A 271 2.17 -4.81 -25.81
CA LEU A 271 2.88 -4.30 -26.97
C LEU A 271 2.17 -3.05 -27.44
N ILE A 272 2.85 -1.90 -27.46
CA ILE A 272 2.36 -0.66 -28.04
C ILE A 272 3.18 -0.38 -29.29
N GLY A 273 2.57 -0.47 -30.44
CA GLY A 273 3.17 -0.12 -31.72
C GLY A 273 2.14 0.48 -32.65
N ASP A 274 2.60 1.29 -33.59
CA ASP A 274 1.72 1.84 -34.61
C ASP A 274 1.25 0.77 -35.63
N THR A 275 1.95 -0.36 -35.68
CA THR A 275 1.64 -1.53 -36.50
C THR A 275 2.37 -2.76 -35.97
N VAL A 276 1.69 -3.65 -35.29
CA VAL A 276 2.18 -4.99 -34.96
C VAL A 276 1.29 -5.99 -35.67
N ALA A 277 1.86 -6.81 -36.52
CA ALA A 277 1.10 -7.89 -37.16
C ALA A 277 0.70 -8.92 -36.08
N ASP A 278 -0.54 -9.41 -36.13
CA ASP A 278 -1.08 -10.37 -35.16
C ASP A 278 -0.16 -11.59 -34.91
N ILE A 279 0.53 -12.03 -35.97
CA ILE A 279 1.48 -13.16 -35.90
C ILE A 279 2.71 -12.84 -35.00
N GLU A 280 3.20 -11.61 -35.03
CA GLU A 280 4.34 -11.20 -34.19
C GLU A 280 3.94 -11.10 -32.73
N VAL A 281 2.73 -10.63 -32.45
CA VAL A 281 2.15 -10.56 -31.10
C VAL A 281 2.00 -11.96 -30.50
N ILE A 282 1.44 -12.91 -31.25
CA ILE A 282 1.27 -14.29 -30.82
C ILE A 282 2.62 -14.94 -30.53
N ALA A 283 3.61 -14.77 -31.41
CA ALA A 283 4.95 -15.33 -31.23
C ALA A 283 5.66 -14.78 -29.99
N ILE A 284 5.44 -13.51 -29.65
CA ILE A 284 5.99 -12.88 -28.44
C ILE A 284 5.29 -13.41 -27.19
N ILE A 285 3.98 -13.56 -27.21
CA ILE A 285 3.20 -14.13 -26.10
C ILE A 285 3.63 -15.57 -25.82
N GLU A 286 3.76 -16.41 -26.87
CA GLU A 286 4.22 -17.78 -26.75
C GLU A 286 5.65 -17.88 -26.22
N LYS A 287 6.56 -17.03 -26.71
CA LYS A 287 7.95 -16.98 -26.28
C LYS A 287 8.10 -16.48 -24.83
N ALA A 288 7.19 -15.65 -24.35
CA ALA A 288 7.11 -15.22 -22.95
C ALA A 288 6.52 -16.30 -22.02
N GLY A 289 6.12 -17.48 -22.56
CA GLY A 289 5.51 -18.56 -21.79
C GLY A 289 4.12 -18.23 -21.28
N VAL A 290 3.47 -17.26 -21.89
CA VAL A 290 2.09 -16.86 -21.58
C VAL A 290 1.17 -17.65 -22.50
N SER A 291 0.25 -18.45 -21.95
CA SER A 291 -0.71 -19.19 -22.75
C SER A 291 -1.66 -18.22 -23.47
N ALA A 292 -1.77 -18.33 -24.79
CA ALA A 292 -2.73 -17.59 -25.59
C ALA A 292 -4.20 -17.99 -25.31
N ALA A 293 -4.42 -19.08 -24.57
CA ALA A 293 -5.74 -19.51 -24.13
C ALA A 293 -6.13 -18.74 -22.86
N ALA A 294 -6.44 -17.45 -23.01
CA ALA A 294 -6.90 -16.63 -21.91
C ALA A 294 -8.26 -17.12 -21.39
N GLN A 295 -8.34 -17.34 -20.10
CA GLN A 295 -9.62 -17.42 -19.40
C GLN A 295 -10.35 -16.07 -19.55
N PRO A 296 -11.70 -16.01 -19.55
CA PRO A 296 -12.44 -14.77 -19.81
C PRO A 296 -12.13 -13.58 -18.86
N ARG A 297 -11.32 -13.77 -17.85
CA ARG A 297 -10.90 -12.75 -16.87
C ARG A 297 -9.45 -12.30 -17.00
N GLU A 298 -8.66 -12.96 -17.84
CA GLU A 298 -7.26 -12.62 -18.07
C GLU A 298 -7.14 -12.02 -19.49
N ARG A 299 -7.04 -10.71 -19.55
CA ARG A 299 -6.86 -9.99 -20.80
C ARG A 299 -5.42 -9.56 -20.92
N PHE A 300 -4.80 -9.96 -22.01
CA PHE A 300 -3.43 -9.60 -22.32
C PHE A 300 -3.42 -8.41 -23.24
N ALA A 301 -2.66 -7.41 -22.89
CA ALA A 301 -2.40 -6.29 -23.73
C ALA A 301 -0.89 -6.21 -23.99
N VAL A 302 -0.49 -6.24 -25.24
CA VAL A 302 0.91 -6.19 -25.64
C VAL A 302 1.18 -4.88 -26.35
N ALA A 303 2.16 -4.12 -25.88
CA ALA A 303 2.51 -2.85 -26.48
C ALA A 303 3.99 -2.85 -26.85
N LEU A 304 4.30 -2.87 -28.15
CA LEU A 304 5.64 -2.66 -28.68
C LEU A 304 5.71 -1.27 -29.30
N SER A 305 6.66 -0.47 -28.86
CA SER A 305 7.04 0.74 -29.57
C SER A 305 8.45 0.60 -30.12
N PRO A 306 8.66 0.72 -31.41
CA PRO A 306 10.01 0.82 -31.99
C PRO A 306 10.67 2.17 -31.75
N ARG A 307 9.97 3.11 -31.10
CA ARG A 307 10.49 4.44 -30.74
C ARG A 307 10.64 4.59 -29.23
N PRO A 308 11.61 5.39 -28.76
CA PRO A 308 11.70 5.68 -27.34
C PRO A 308 10.39 6.34 -26.88
N PHE A 309 9.85 5.85 -25.79
CA PHE A 309 8.60 6.34 -25.21
C PHE A 309 8.68 7.84 -24.96
N VAL A 310 7.66 8.57 -25.42
CA VAL A 310 7.49 9.98 -25.06
C VAL A 310 6.92 10.01 -23.63
N GLU A 311 7.42 10.91 -22.81
CA GLU A 311 7.05 11.05 -21.39
C GLU A 311 5.53 11.09 -21.12
N GLY A 312 4.75 11.64 -22.06
CA GLY A 312 3.29 11.67 -21.99
C GLY A 312 2.62 10.30 -22.17
N GLN A 313 3.23 9.38 -22.91
CA GLN A 313 2.74 8.01 -23.07
C GLN A 313 3.05 7.18 -21.81
N ARG A 314 4.23 7.36 -21.22
CA ARG A 314 4.58 6.78 -19.92
C ARG A 314 3.60 7.21 -18.82
N ARG A 315 3.23 8.50 -18.75
CA ARG A 315 2.23 9.00 -17.79
C ARG A 315 0.83 8.40 -17.99
N LYS A 316 0.43 8.18 -19.24
CA LYS A 316 -0.84 7.49 -19.52
C LYS A 316 -0.81 6.04 -19.09
N GLN A 317 0.31 5.38 -19.24
CA GLN A 317 0.53 3.99 -18.92
C GLN A 317 0.66 3.76 -17.43
N ASN A 318 1.38 4.62 -16.71
CA ASN A 318 1.47 4.56 -15.25
C ASN A 318 0.12 4.70 -14.56
N ARG A 319 -0.86 5.39 -15.19
CA ARG A 319 -2.23 5.45 -14.67
C ARG A 319 -2.97 4.11 -14.65
N VAL A 320 -2.39 3.08 -15.22
CA VAL A 320 -3.09 1.83 -15.52
C VAL A 320 -2.26 0.59 -15.17
N GLY A 321 -1.20 0.77 -14.42
CA GLY A 321 -0.42 -0.34 -13.91
C GLY A 321 0.49 -1.01 -14.94
N LEU A 322 1.11 -0.24 -15.83
CA LEU A 322 1.99 -0.74 -16.86
C LEU A 322 3.41 -0.22 -16.70
N GLU A 323 4.35 -1.13 -16.68
CA GLU A 323 5.75 -0.81 -16.83
C GLU A 323 6.32 -1.43 -18.12
N ILE A 324 7.08 -0.63 -18.84
CA ILE A 324 7.86 -1.08 -19.98
C ILE A 324 9.32 -1.10 -19.55
N ILE A 325 9.86 -2.29 -19.45
CA ILE A 325 11.28 -2.47 -19.14
C ILE A 325 12.07 -2.29 -20.43
N GLN A 326 12.93 -1.29 -20.45
CA GLN A 326 13.63 -0.82 -21.63
C GLN A 326 14.73 -1.78 -22.14
N GLN A 327 15.05 -2.86 -21.45
CA GLN A 327 16.19 -3.72 -21.76
C GLN A 327 15.86 -5.00 -22.52
N SER A 328 14.58 -5.35 -22.64
CA SER A 328 14.16 -6.49 -23.47
C SER A 328 12.75 -6.25 -24.00
N PRO A 329 12.50 -6.43 -25.31
CA PRO A 329 11.14 -6.37 -25.84
C PRO A 329 10.22 -7.49 -25.31
N LEU A 330 10.69 -8.31 -24.38
CA LEU A 330 10.02 -9.52 -23.89
C LEU A 330 9.65 -9.45 -22.40
N GLU A 331 9.97 -8.39 -21.68
CA GLU A 331 9.64 -8.25 -20.26
C GLU A 331 8.72 -7.06 -20.02
N VAL A 332 7.44 -7.26 -20.27
CA VAL A 332 6.41 -6.34 -19.86
C VAL A 332 5.61 -7.01 -18.76
N LEU A 333 5.64 -6.41 -17.58
CA LEU A 333 4.88 -6.83 -16.43
C LEU A 333 3.71 -5.87 -16.25
N ALA A 334 2.50 -6.39 -16.26
CA ALA A 334 1.33 -5.62 -15.87
C ALA A 334 0.54 -6.38 -14.83
N CYS A 335 0.23 -5.70 -13.78
CA CYS A 335 -0.78 -6.15 -12.83
C CYS A 335 -2.16 -6.09 -13.50
N ARG A 336 -3.15 -6.80 -12.93
CA ARG A 336 -4.56 -6.70 -13.34
C ARG A 336 -4.92 -5.24 -13.58
N SER A 337 -5.30 -4.90 -14.80
CA SER A 337 -5.62 -3.52 -15.09
C SER A 337 -6.83 -3.42 -16.00
N GLU A 338 -7.57 -2.36 -15.84
CA GLU A 338 -8.63 -1.91 -16.74
C GLU A 338 -8.14 -1.65 -18.19
N TRP A 339 -6.83 -1.76 -18.42
CA TRP A 339 -6.17 -1.51 -19.70
C TRP A 339 -6.38 -2.57 -20.74
N ALA A 340 -6.49 -3.81 -20.33
CA ALA A 340 -6.88 -4.86 -21.27
C ALA A 340 -8.17 -4.48 -22.02
N THR A 341 -9.07 -3.79 -21.32
CA THR A 341 -10.33 -3.28 -21.89
C THR A 341 -10.14 -2.13 -22.87
N SER A 342 -9.09 -1.34 -22.71
CA SER A 342 -8.80 -0.20 -23.59
C SER A 342 -8.13 -0.63 -24.90
N ILE A 343 -7.35 -1.69 -24.89
CA ILE A 343 -6.65 -2.19 -26.08
C ILE A 343 -7.60 -2.95 -27.01
N GLU A 344 -8.55 -3.71 -26.47
CA GLU A 344 -9.62 -4.30 -27.29
C GLU A 344 -10.43 -3.24 -28.08
N ARG A 345 -10.58 -2.03 -27.53
CA ARG A 345 -11.29 -0.94 -28.23
C ARG A 345 -10.49 -0.31 -29.35
N HIS A 346 -9.17 -0.54 -29.39
CA HIS A 346 -8.27 0.07 -30.37
C HIS A 346 -7.71 -0.98 -31.35
N GLY A 347 -8.24 -2.21 -31.35
CA GLY A 347 -7.96 -3.22 -32.37
C GLY A 347 -6.55 -3.81 -32.35
N VAL A 348 -5.93 -3.94 -31.17
CA VAL A 348 -4.67 -4.66 -30.97
C VAL A 348 -4.93 -5.98 -30.26
#